data_aa80e92c58dfd7b86b035ac2affe0663
#
_entry.id   aa80e92c58dfd7b86b035ac2affe0663
#
_cell.length_a   1.000
_cell.length_b   1.000
_cell.length_c   1.000
_cell.angle_alpha   90.00
_cell.angle_beta   90.00
_cell.angle_gamma   90.00
#
_symmetry.space_group_name_H-M   'P 1'
#
loop_
_entity.id
_entity.type
_entity.pdbx_description
1 polymer ?
#
loop_
_entity_poly.entity_id
_entity_poly.type
_entity_poly.pdbx_seq_one_letter_code
_entity_poly.pdbx_strand_id
1 'polypeptide(L)'
;MENFTFQEKIKYQIQKNKKDNNKITEVKIFNEKFVEMNESNFKIIYNEREMGLKSSLEISNDITSNIVEIELKQINQITNLSNMFNECKRLYSFPGLSKLNIDNVTNLSSLFRNCINIRKLPDISKWNTSNVNNMSYLFSGCNCLFSIK
;
A
#
# COMPACT_ATOMS: atom_id res chain seq x y z
N MET A 1 -13.11 21.72 9.49
CA MET A 1 -12.54 20.82 8.47
C MET A 1 -11.38 20.08 9.11
N GLU A 2 -11.46 18.75 9.16
CA GLU A 2 -10.31 17.97 9.58
C GLU A 2 -9.21 18.14 8.52
N ASN A 3 -8.09 18.71 8.91
CA ASN A 3 -6.90 18.75 8.04
C ASN A 3 -6.26 17.37 8.04
N PHE A 4 -6.56 16.58 7.03
CA PHE A 4 -5.85 15.32 6.80
C PHE A 4 -4.42 15.63 6.36
N THR A 5 -3.47 15.43 7.28
CA THR A 5 -2.04 15.69 7.02
C THR A 5 -1.27 14.45 6.60
N PHE A 6 -1.94 13.31 6.44
CA PHE A 6 -1.29 12.07 6.06
C PHE A 6 -0.86 12.11 4.60
N GLN A 7 0.45 12.08 4.40
CA GLN A 7 1.11 11.93 3.11
C GLN A 7 2.41 11.19 3.33
N GLU A 8 2.50 9.94 2.87
CA GLU A 8 3.61 9.05 3.21
C GLU A 8 4.03 8.17 2.02
N LYS A 9 5.30 7.84 2.00
CA LYS A 9 5.93 7.06 0.94
C LYS A 9 5.71 5.58 1.08
N ILE A 10 5.41 4.93 -0.06
CA ILE A 10 5.30 3.48 -0.21
C ILE A 10 6.29 3.03 -1.27
N LYS A 11 7.01 1.93 -1.00
CA LYS A 11 8.02 1.38 -1.90
C LYS A 11 7.64 0.01 -2.41
N TYR A 12 7.85 -0.19 -3.70
CA TYR A 12 7.64 -1.44 -4.41
C TYR A 12 8.94 -1.91 -5.03
N GLN A 13 9.30 -3.18 -4.82
CA GLN A 13 10.51 -3.76 -5.40
C GLN A 13 10.23 -4.27 -6.80
N ILE A 14 11.02 -3.82 -7.76
CA ILE A 14 11.01 -4.34 -9.13
C ILE A 14 12.28 -5.13 -9.38
N GLN A 15 12.14 -6.39 -9.78
CA GLN A 15 13.29 -7.21 -10.20
C GLN A 15 13.48 -7.02 -11.70
N LYS A 16 14.62 -6.47 -12.09
CA LYS A 16 15.06 -6.47 -13.48
C LYS A 16 15.75 -7.80 -13.74
N ASN A 17 15.12 -8.68 -14.49
CA ASN A 17 15.79 -9.89 -14.98
C ASN A 17 16.84 -9.47 -16.02
N LYS A 18 18.12 -9.70 -15.72
CA LYS A 18 19.23 -9.40 -16.63
C LYS A 18 19.21 -10.23 -17.94
N LYS A 19 18.39 -11.28 -18.01
CA LYS A 19 18.34 -12.21 -19.17
C LYS A 19 17.21 -11.94 -20.16
N ASP A 20 16.16 -11.30 -19.73
CA ASP A 20 15.06 -10.93 -20.61
C ASP A 20 15.02 -9.42 -20.72
N ASN A 21 14.98 -8.91 -21.95
CA ASN A 21 14.56 -7.54 -22.23
C ASN A 21 13.10 -7.29 -21.77
N ASN A 22 12.62 -8.04 -20.77
CA ASN A 22 11.31 -7.93 -20.17
C ASN A 22 11.23 -6.63 -19.37
N LYS A 23 10.84 -5.60 -20.09
CA LYS A 23 10.44 -4.31 -19.55
C LYS A 23 9.30 -4.56 -18.56
N ILE A 24 9.56 -4.33 -17.25
CA ILE A 24 8.43 -4.17 -16.34
C ILE A 24 7.79 -2.86 -16.74
N THR A 25 6.63 -2.93 -17.34
CA THR A 25 5.89 -1.76 -17.81
C THR A 25 4.82 -1.33 -16.82
N GLU A 26 4.45 -2.22 -15.91
CA GLU A 26 3.36 -2.01 -14.97
C GLU A 26 3.67 -2.62 -13.59
N VAL A 27 3.35 -1.88 -12.53
CA VAL A 27 3.45 -2.35 -11.13
C VAL A 27 2.10 -2.24 -10.47
N LYS A 28 1.58 -3.35 -9.94
CA LYS A 28 0.41 -3.36 -9.06
C LYS A 28 0.77 -2.69 -7.74
N ILE A 29 0.08 -1.59 -7.41
CA ILE A 29 0.31 -0.79 -6.21
C ILE A 29 -0.77 -0.97 -5.16
N PHE A 30 -2.02 -1.14 -5.57
CA PHE A 30 -3.16 -1.43 -4.71
C PHE A 30 -4.03 -2.51 -5.33
N ASN A 31 -4.88 -3.12 -4.51
CA ASN A 31 -5.91 -4.02 -5.03
C ASN A 31 -7.07 -3.24 -5.65
N GLU A 32 -7.67 -3.77 -6.70
CA GLU A 32 -8.76 -3.14 -7.44
C GLU A 32 -9.98 -2.84 -6.54
N LYS A 33 -10.37 -3.80 -5.67
CA LYS A 33 -11.49 -3.62 -4.72
C LYS A 33 -11.24 -2.48 -3.74
N PHE A 34 -9.99 -2.33 -3.28
CA PHE A 34 -9.64 -1.20 -2.42
C PHE A 34 -9.77 0.13 -3.16
N VAL A 35 -9.31 0.20 -4.41
CA VAL A 35 -9.40 1.40 -5.24
C VAL A 35 -10.86 1.80 -5.45
N GLU A 36 -11.72 0.87 -5.84
CA GLU A 36 -13.17 1.11 -6.03
C GLU A 36 -13.84 1.70 -4.78
N MET A 37 -13.48 1.20 -3.59
CA MET A 37 -14.06 1.66 -2.32
C MET A 37 -13.48 2.98 -1.81
N ASN A 38 -12.28 3.35 -2.23
CA ASN A 38 -11.52 4.44 -1.61
C ASN A 38 -11.03 5.52 -2.60
N GLU A 39 -11.49 5.53 -3.84
CA GLU A 39 -11.06 6.51 -4.85
C GLU A 39 -11.27 7.97 -4.43
N SER A 40 -12.30 8.22 -3.62
CA SER A 40 -12.61 9.56 -3.06
C SER A 40 -11.82 9.87 -1.80
N ASN A 41 -11.15 8.88 -1.18
CA ASN A 41 -10.48 9.03 0.12
C ASN A 41 -8.99 9.27 0.01
N PHE A 42 -8.39 8.87 -1.11
CA PHE A 42 -6.96 8.97 -1.33
C PHE A 42 -6.59 9.49 -2.71
N LYS A 43 -5.41 10.08 -2.78
CA LYS A 43 -4.68 10.35 -4.01
C LYS A 43 -3.28 9.77 -3.92
N ILE A 44 -2.66 9.59 -5.07
CA ILE A 44 -1.25 9.18 -5.18
C ILE A 44 -0.44 10.28 -5.86
N ILE A 45 0.82 10.38 -5.47
CA ILE A 45 1.81 11.24 -6.12
C ILE A 45 2.91 10.33 -6.67
N TYR A 46 3.13 10.42 -7.95
CA TYR A 46 4.19 9.69 -8.64
C TYR A 46 4.88 10.60 -9.66
N ASN A 47 6.21 10.64 -9.62
CA ASN A 47 7.01 11.56 -10.44
C ASN A 47 6.50 13.02 -10.34
N GLU A 48 6.29 13.50 -9.11
CA GLU A 48 5.84 14.87 -8.79
C GLU A 48 4.43 15.21 -9.32
N ARG A 49 3.69 14.24 -9.83
CA ARG A 49 2.32 14.42 -10.33
C ARG A 49 1.30 13.79 -9.37
N GLU A 50 0.38 14.62 -8.89
CA GLU A 50 -0.77 14.14 -8.12
C GLU A 50 -1.83 13.57 -9.08
N MET A 51 -2.38 12.41 -8.75
CA MET A 51 -3.41 11.72 -9.53
C MET A 51 -4.38 10.97 -8.60
N GLY A 52 -5.50 10.54 -9.17
CA GLY A 52 -6.45 9.68 -8.47
C GLY A 52 -5.84 8.35 -8.05
N LEU A 53 -6.47 7.69 -7.07
CA LEU A 53 -6.08 6.36 -6.64
C LEU A 53 -6.17 5.37 -7.81
N LYS A 54 -5.17 4.53 -7.97
CA LYS A 54 -5.08 3.52 -9.05
C LYS A 54 -4.61 2.19 -8.49
N SER A 55 -5.00 1.10 -9.13
CA SER A 55 -4.53 -0.24 -8.77
C SER A 55 -3.12 -0.53 -9.27
N SER A 56 -2.74 0.07 -10.40
CA SER A 56 -1.41 -0.11 -11.00
C SER A 56 -0.87 1.18 -11.59
N LEU A 57 0.44 1.21 -11.77
CA LEU A 57 1.17 2.30 -12.42
C LEU A 57 2.02 1.76 -13.57
N GLU A 58 1.95 2.47 -14.69
CA GLU A 58 2.95 2.31 -15.75
C GLU A 58 4.25 2.95 -15.30
N ILE A 59 5.35 2.21 -15.45
CA ILE A 59 6.69 2.67 -15.10
C ILE A 59 7.54 2.85 -16.34
N SER A 60 8.31 3.95 -16.36
CA SER A 60 9.24 4.21 -17.45
C SER A 60 10.36 3.15 -17.49
N ASN A 61 10.77 2.80 -18.70
CA ASN A 61 11.89 1.88 -18.91
C ASN A 61 13.25 2.44 -18.45
N ASP A 62 13.32 3.75 -18.22
CA ASP A 62 14.53 4.47 -17.83
C ASP A 62 14.82 4.40 -16.33
N ILE A 63 13.96 3.69 -15.56
CA ILE A 63 14.20 3.52 -14.12
C ILE A 63 15.48 2.70 -13.91
N THR A 64 16.50 3.35 -13.38
CA THR A 64 17.76 2.71 -13.00
C THR A 64 17.67 2.01 -11.65
N SER A 65 16.74 2.44 -10.79
CA SER A 65 16.48 1.86 -9.47
C SER A 65 15.69 0.54 -9.57
N ASN A 66 15.94 -0.35 -8.61
CA ASN A 66 15.11 -1.53 -8.40
C ASN A 66 13.89 -1.27 -7.50
N ILE A 67 13.63 0.01 -7.18
CA ILE A 67 12.54 0.45 -6.32
C ILE A 67 11.70 1.49 -7.07
N VAL A 68 10.39 1.28 -7.07
CA VAL A 68 9.39 2.30 -7.40
C VAL A 68 8.86 2.87 -6.11
N GLU A 69 8.85 4.19 -5.98
CA GLU A 69 8.33 4.92 -4.83
C GLU A 69 7.15 5.78 -5.26
N ILE A 70 6.06 5.68 -4.51
CA ILE A 70 4.91 6.59 -4.61
C ILE A 70 4.66 7.25 -3.27
N GLU A 71 3.94 8.37 -3.26
CA GLU A 71 3.36 8.91 -2.03
C GLU A 71 1.86 8.67 -2.03
N LEU A 72 1.33 8.23 -0.89
CA LEU A 72 -0.10 8.11 -0.64
C LEU A 72 -0.55 9.31 0.19
N LYS A 73 -1.55 10.02 -0.29
CA LYS A 73 -2.13 11.20 0.35
C LYS A 73 -3.58 10.91 0.71
N GLN A 74 -3.91 11.01 2.00
CA GLN A 74 -5.29 10.91 2.46
C GLN A 74 -5.98 12.28 2.28
N ILE A 75 -7.18 12.25 1.71
CA ILE A 75 -7.99 13.46 1.46
C ILE A 75 -9.32 13.47 2.21
N ASN A 76 -9.83 12.29 2.58
CA ASN A 76 -11.05 12.15 3.37
C ASN A 76 -10.88 11.10 4.47
N GLN A 77 -11.85 11.05 5.38
CA GLN A 77 -11.91 10.04 6.43
C GLN A 77 -12.07 8.64 5.82
N ILE A 78 -11.38 7.66 6.41
CA ILE A 78 -11.43 6.27 5.99
C ILE A 78 -12.16 5.40 7.01
N THR A 79 -12.96 4.47 6.51
CA THR A 79 -13.69 3.50 7.34
C THR A 79 -13.38 2.05 6.94
N ASN A 80 -12.79 1.85 5.76
CA ASN A 80 -12.53 0.51 5.23
C ASN A 80 -11.17 0.47 4.50
N LEU A 81 -10.24 -0.31 5.02
CA LEU A 81 -8.92 -0.57 4.43
C LEU A 81 -8.78 -2.01 3.92
N SER A 82 -9.90 -2.75 3.87
CA SER A 82 -9.84 -4.13 3.39
C SER A 82 -9.23 -4.20 1.99
N ASN A 83 -8.45 -5.23 1.76
CA ASN A 83 -7.76 -5.52 0.52
C ASN A 83 -6.74 -4.46 0.05
N MET A 84 -6.40 -3.44 0.81
CA MET A 84 -5.54 -2.34 0.33
C MET A 84 -4.33 -2.85 -0.48
N PHE A 85 -3.57 -3.78 0.08
CA PHE A 85 -2.40 -4.38 -0.57
C PHE A 85 -2.59 -5.86 -0.92
N ASN A 86 -3.83 -6.37 -0.94
CA ASN A 86 -4.05 -7.77 -1.28
C ASN A 86 -3.43 -8.10 -2.64
N GLU A 87 -2.56 -9.12 -2.65
CA GLU A 87 -1.78 -9.57 -3.82
C GLU A 87 -0.80 -8.53 -4.40
N CYS A 88 -0.48 -7.48 -3.66
CA CYS A 88 0.60 -6.56 -4.03
C CYS A 88 1.97 -7.21 -3.76
N LYS A 89 2.31 -8.20 -4.56
CA LYS A 89 3.50 -9.06 -4.38
C LYS A 89 4.82 -8.29 -4.42
N ARG A 90 4.82 -7.08 -4.96
CA ARG A 90 5.99 -6.20 -5.05
C ARG A 90 6.08 -5.18 -3.92
N LEU A 91 5.08 -5.10 -3.05
CA LEU A 91 5.13 -4.23 -1.87
C LEU A 91 6.35 -4.58 -1.04
N TYR A 92 7.22 -3.60 -0.85
CA TYR A 92 8.49 -3.76 -0.14
C TYR A 92 8.48 -3.08 1.23
N SER A 93 7.97 -1.84 1.30
CA SER A 93 8.02 -1.06 2.53
C SER A 93 6.97 0.04 2.53
N PHE A 94 6.35 0.25 3.70
CA PHE A 94 5.45 1.37 3.97
C PHE A 94 5.74 1.93 5.38
N PRO A 95 6.82 2.70 5.57
CA PRO A 95 7.21 3.21 6.89
C PRO A 95 6.16 4.14 7.52
N GLY A 96 5.42 4.89 6.71
CA GLY A 96 4.35 5.78 7.17
C GLY A 96 3.06 5.09 7.62
N LEU A 97 2.94 3.77 7.47
CA LEU A 97 1.73 3.03 7.86
C LEU A 97 1.32 3.28 9.32
N SER A 98 2.29 3.40 10.23
CA SER A 98 2.03 3.66 11.66
C SER A 98 1.36 5.01 11.95
N LYS A 99 1.44 5.95 11.01
CA LYS A 99 0.85 7.30 11.11
C LYS A 99 -0.56 7.36 10.53
N LEU A 100 -0.99 6.31 9.84
CA LEU A 100 -2.34 6.27 9.28
C LEU A 100 -3.37 6.25 10.41
N ASN A 101 -4.27 7.22 10.42
CA ASN A 101 -5.35 7.25 11.40
C ASN A 101 -6.43 6.22 11.03
N ILE A 102 -6.56 5.20 11.87
CA ILE A 102 -7.54 4.13 11.69
C ILE A 102 -8.69 4.17 12.71
N ASP A 103 -8.85 5.26 13.47
CA ASP A 103 -9.85 5.36 14.54
C ASP A 103 -11.28 5.03 14.09
N ASN A 104 -11.61 5.31 12.83
CA ASN A 104 -12.93 5.03 12.24
C ASN A 104 -12.95 3.80 11.33
N VAL A 105 -11.84 3.08 11.24
CA VAL A 105 -11.76 1.89 10.39
C VAL A 105 -12.44 0.71 11.07
N THR A 106 -13.36 0.09 10.36
CA THR A 106 -14.10 -1.08 10.83
C THR A 106 -13.60 -2.39 10.20
N ASN A 107 -12.93 -2.31 9.05
CA ASN A 107 -12.52 -3.49 8.29
C ASN A 107 -11.07 -3.39 7.81
N LEU A 108 -10.22 -4.31 8.28
CA LEU A 108 -8.82 -4.50 7.88
C LEU A 108 -8.60 -5.86 7.18
N SER A 109 -9.67 -6.57 6.79
CA SER A 109 -9.53 -7.90 6.22
C SER A 109 -8.68 -7.90 4.96
N SER A 110 -7.80 -8.88 4.85
CA SER A 110 -6.90 -9.06 3.69
C SER A 110 -6.00 -7.85 3.37
N LEU A 111 -5.78 -6.93 4.31
CA LEU A 111 -5.00 -5.70 4.09
C LEU A 111 -3.64 -5.98 3.44
N PHE A 112 -2.91 -6.99 3.92
CA PHE A 112 -1.60 -7.41 3.40
C PHE A 112 -1.61 -8.84 2.85
N ARG A 113 -2.77 -9.42 2.55
CA ARG A 113 -2.84 -10.79 2.07
C ARG A 113 -1.95 -10.99 0.84
N ASN A 114 -1.13 -12.04 0.84
CA ASN A 114 -0.21 -12.40 -0.25
C ASN A 114 0.84 -11.31 -0.63
N CYS A 115 1.18 -10.43 0.31
CA CYS A 115 2.31 -9.50 0.18
C CYS A 115 3.63 -10.25 0.43
N ILE A 116 4.09 -11.02 -0.54
CA ILE A 116 5.20 -11.97 -0.36
C ILE A 116 6.58 -11.32 -0.18
N ASN A 117 6.75 -10.04 -0.54
CA ASN A 117 8.05 -9.35 -0.44
C ASN A 117 8.17 -8.42 0.78
N ILE A 118 7.08 -8.19 1.51
CA ILE A 118 7.15 -7.38 2.73
C ILE A 118 7.82 -8.18 3.84
N ARG A 119 8.90 -7.65 4.41
CA ARG A 119 9.69 -8.34 5.43
C ARG A 119 9.44 -7.82 6.83
N LYS A 120 9.13 -6.55 6.94
CA LYS A 120 8.93 -5.86 8.22
C LYS A 120 7.87 -4.78 8.05
N LEU A 121 6.98 -4.69 9.01
CA LEU A 121 6.06 -3.56 9.15
C LEU A 121 6.62 -2.56 10.18
N PRO A 122 6.26 -1.27 10.08
CA PRO A 122 6.51 -0.33 11.15
C PRO A 122 5.71 -0.72 12.40
N ASP A 123 6.05 -0.09 13.51
CA ASP A 123 5.31 -0.29 14.76
C ASP A 123 3.88 0.23 14.65
N ILE A 124 2.92 -0.69 14.65
CA ILE A 124 1.47 -0.42 14.58
C ILE A 124 0.78 -0.66 15.94
N SER A 125 1.52 -0.83 17.01
CA SER A 125 0.96 -1.09 18.36
C SER A 125 0.08 0.06 18.88
N LYS A 126 0.24 1.25 18.31
CA LYS A 126 -0.55 2.44 18.67
C LYS A 126 -1.86 2.58 17.86
N TRP A 127 -2.11 1.68 16.94
CA TRP A 127 -3.37 1.71 16.20
C TRP A 127 -4.55 1.46 17.14
N ASN A 128 -5.49 2.38 17.13
CA ASN A 128 -6.75 2.18 17.83
C ASN A 128 -7.67 1.27 17.02
N THR A 129 -7.72 0.01 17.39
CA THR A 129 -8.53 -1.02 16.71
C THR A 129 -9.89 -1.25 17.35
N SER A 130 -10.34 -0.37 18.25
CA SER A 130 -11.60 -0.55 19.01
C SER A 130 -12.83 -0.65 18.10
N ASN A 131 -12.81 0.00 16.94
CA ASN A 131 -13.89 -0.05 15.96
C ASN A 131 -13.71 -1.16 14.90
N VAL A 132 -12.57 -1.84 14.88
CA VAL A 132 -12.31 -2.89 13.89
C VAL A 132 -13.04 -4.17 14.27
N ASN A 133 -13.91 -4.64 13.38
CA ASN A 133 -14.68 -5.86 13.55
C ASN A 133 -14.28 -7.00 12.61
N ASN A 134 -13.42 -6.73 11.62
CA ASN A 134 -12.93 -7.74 10.69
C ASN A 134 -11.43 -7.56 10.40
N MET A 135 -10.62 -8.54 10.80
CA MET A 135 -9.18 -8.66 10.54
C MET A 135 -8.85 -9.98 9.83
N SER A 136 -9.84 -10.67 9.24
CA SER A 136 -9.60 -11.96 8.59
C SER A 136 -8.57 -11.86 7.48
N TYR A 137 -7.68 -12.83 7.41
CA TYR A 137 -6.61 -12.92 6.39
C TYR A 137 -5.63 -11.73 6.36
N LEU A 138 -5.55 -10.92 7.42
CA LEU A 138 -4.76 -9.67 7.47
C LEU A 138 -3.33 -9.85 6.93
N PHE A 139 -2.63 -10.91 7.35
CA PHE A 139 -1.26 -11.24 6.95
C PHE A 139 -1.14 -12.61 6.27
N SER A 140 -2.25 -13.18 5.82
CA SER A 140 -2.24 -14.50 5.17
C SER A 140 -1.34 -14.47 3.93
N GLY A 141 -0.42 -15.42 3.81
CA GLY A 141 0.49 -15.50 2.66
C GLY A 141 1.64 -14.48 2.65
N CYS A 142 1.86 -13.75 3.73
CA CYS A 142 3.03 -12.86 3.89
C CYS A 142 4.28 -13.69 4.28
N ASN A 143 4.76 -14.53 3.38
CA ASN A 143 5.76 -15.56 3.69
C ASN A 143 7.14 -15.01 4.08
N CYS A 144 7.44 -13.76 3.75
CA CYS A 144 8.69 -13.10 4.11
C CYS A 144 8.60 -12.22 5.35
N LEU A 145 7.40 -12.05 5.92
CA LEU A 145 7.20 -11.21 7.08
C LEU A 145 7.72 -11.90 8.35
N PHE A 146 8.76 -11.34 8.95
CA PHE A 146 9.40 -11.92 10.13
C PHE A 146 9.28 -11.06 11.39
N SER A 147 8.74 -9.85 11.29
CA SER A 147 8.56 -8.95 12.42
C SER A 147 7.33 -8.08 12.27
N ILE A 148 6.45 -8.15 13.26
CA ILE A 148 5.35 -7.21 13.50
C ILE A 148 5.54 -6.69 14.91
N LYS A 149 5.51 -5.38 15.09
CA LYS A 149 5.51 -4.72 16.40
C LYS A 149 4.17 -4.03 16.64
#